data_fcde765e12bd2a4aa87360fc3fb33503
#
_entry.id   fcde765e12bd2a4aa87360fc3fb33503
#
_cell.length_a   1.000
_cell.length_b   1.000
_cell.length_c   1.000
_cell.angle_alpha   90.00
_cell.angle_beta   90.00
_cell.angle_gamma   90.00
#
_symmetry.space_group_name_H-M   'P 1'
#
loop_
_entity.id
_entity.type
_entity.pdbx_description
1 polymer ?
#
loop_
_entity_poly.entity_id
_entity_poly.type
_entity_poly.pdbx_seq_one_letter_code
_entity_poly.pdbx_strand_id
1 'polypeptide(L)'
;MYAFIDLEGKEDDIIQEITEEKETQDFLINLLQDQLFTTGEDGNGVSLGDYSPVTIAIKKRKGQPTDRITLKDTGEFYKSYFIVAYTGGFVVDADDLKDDGTSTTRLFNQYGDDVLKPNIETIQKINEYYVEKIIEYIAFFFL
;
A
#
# COMPACT_ATOMS: atom_id res chain seq x y z
N MET A 1 8.34 -3.38 5.74
CA MET A 1 8.77 -2.07 5.18
C MET A 1 9.25 -2.28 3.76
N TYR A 2 8.72 -1.49 2.82
CA TYR A 2 9.12 -1.55 1.41
C TYR A 2 9.68 -0.22 0.94
N ALA A 3 10.86 -0.27 0.32
CA ALA A 3 11.45 0.83 -0.41
C ALA A 3 11.33 0.55 -1.91
N PHE A 4 10.69 1.43 -2.66
CA PHE A 4 10.63 1.35 -4.11
C PHE A 4 10.45 2.76 -4.70
N ILE A 5 10.72 2.91 -5.93
CA ILE A 5 11.13 4.11 -6.63
C ILE A 5 12.50 4.53 -6.12
N ASP A 6 13.48 4.06 -6.82
CA ASP A 6 14.86 4.48 -6.69
C ASP A 6 15.23 5.02 -8.07
N LEU A 7 15.14 6.34 -8.21
CA LEU A 7 15.54 7.04 -9.43
C LEU A 7 16.89 7.67 -9.20
N GLU A 8 17.84 7.29 -10.00
CA GLU A 8 19.17 7.88 -9.96
C GLU A 8 19.18 9.26 -10.61
N GLY A 9 19.79 10.26 -9.95
CA GLY A 9 20.12 11.53 -10.53
C GLY A 9 19.52 12.77 -9.88
N LYS A 10 19.46 13.88 -10.64
CA LYS A 10 19.04 15.19 -10.13
C LYS A 10 17.54 15.32 -9.84
N GLU A 11 16.76 14.36 -10.29
CA GLU A 11 15.31 14.32 -10.04
C GLU A 11 14.97 13.81 -8.64
N ASP A 12 15.92 13.24 -7.92
CA ASP A 12 15.71 12.64 -6.60
C ASP A 12 15.13 13.63 -5.59
N ASP A 13 15.61 14.86 -5.57
CA ASP A 13 15.10 15.91 -4.68
C ASP A 13 13.67 16.30 -5.03
N ILE A 14 13.35 16.35 -6.32
CA ILE A 14 12.01 16.66 -6.83
C ILE A 14 11.05 15.54 -6.41
N ILE A 15 11.49 14.30 -6.55
CA ILE A 15 10.70 13.13 -6.16
C ILE A 15 10.43 13.13 -4.66
N GLN A 16 11.44 13.43 -3.86
CA GLN A 16 11.25 13.56 -2.42
C GLN A 16 10.22 14.65 -2.07
N GLU A 17 10.34 15.83 -2.68
CA GLU A 17 9.43 16.94 -2.46
C GLU A 17 7.99 16.59 -2.85
N ILE A 18 7.80 15.95 -4.01
CA ILE A 18 6.49 15.46 -4.43
C ILE A 18 5.94 14.43 -3.44
N THR A 19 6.77 13.50 -2.99
CA THR A 19 6.37 12.45 -2.06
C THR A 19 5.99 12.97 -0.68
N GLU A 20 6.55 14.09 -0.26
CA GLU A 20 6.21 14.74 1.02
C GLU A 20 4.85 15.45 0.99
N GLU A 21 4.29 15.69 -0.20
CA GLU A 21 2.96 16.26 -0.32
C GLU A 21 1.89 15.29 0.20
N LYS A 22 0.95 15.80 0.99
CA LYS A 22 -0.15 14.99 1.53
C LYS A 22 -0.98 14.32 0.43
N GLU A 23 -1.27 15.04 -0.63
CA GLU A 23 -2.00 14.52 -1.80
C GLU A 23 -1.32 13.28 -2.39
N THR A 24 0.00 13.32 -2.54
CA THR A 24 0.78 12.20 -3.07
C THR A 24 0.73 11.01 -2.11
N GLN A 25 0.92 11.24 -0.82
CA GLN A 25 0.87 10.16 0.17
C GLN A 25 -0.51 9.52 0.24
N ASP A 26 -1.57 10.31 0.21
CA ASP A 26 -2.94 9.79 0.16
C ASP A 26 -3.19 8.97 -1.10
N PHE A 27 -2.71 9.41 -2.25
CA PHE A 27 -2.79 8.68 -3.51
C PHE A 27 -2.09 7.32 -3.43
N LEU A 28 -0.84 7.31 -2.95
CA LEU A 28 -0.05 6.09 -2.84
C LEU A 28 -0.70 5.08 -1.88
N ILE A 29 -1.13 5.54 -0.72
CA ILE A 29 -1.78 4.69 0.28
C ILE A 29 -3.07 4.10 -0.28
N ASN A 30 -3.93 4.92 -0.87
CA ASN A 30 -5.18 4.44 -1.45
C ASN A 30 -4.94 3.41 -2.55
N LEU A 31 -3.95 3.64 -3.40
CA LEU A 31 -3.61 2.73 -4.50
C LEU A 31 -3.13 1.36 -3.99
N LEU A 32 -2.28 1.35 -2.97
CA LEU A 32 -1.77 0.13 -2.36
C LEU A 32 -2.88 -0.64 -1.62
N GLN A 33 -3.74 0.08 -0.92
CA GLN A 33 -4.88 -0.51 -0.22
C GLN A 33 -5.91 -1.09 -1.20
N ASP A 34 -6.20 -0.40 -2.29
CA ASP A 34 -7.10 -0.88 -3.33
C ASP A 34 -6.56 -2.16 -3.99
N GLN A 35 -5.27 -2.22 -4.24
CA GLN A 35 -4.62 -3.43 -4.74
C GLN A 35 -4.87 -4.62 -3.81
N LEU A 36 -4.53 -4.47 -2.54
CA LEU A 36 -4.67 -5.54 -1.55
C LEU A 36 -6.13 -5.96 -1.38
N PHE A 37 -7.03 -5.00 -1.25
CA PHE A 37 -8.46 -5.26 -1.07
C PHE A 37 -9.08 -5.96 -2.27
N THR A 38 -8.71 -5.55 -3.47
CA THR A 38 -9.27 -6.08 -4.72
C THR A 38 -8.74 -7.45 -5.07
N THR A 39 -7.42 -7.68 -4.88
CA THR A 39 -6.78 -8.91 -5.33
C THR A 39 -6.70 -10.01 -4.28
N GLY A 40 -6.57 -9.66 -2.99
CA GLY A 40 -6.23 -10.62 -1.94
C GLY A 40 -4.88 -11.29 -2.16
N GLU A 41 -3.98 -10.60 -2.84
CA GLU A 41 -2.64 -11.05 -3.19
C GLU A 41 -1.58 -10.08 -2.65
N ASP A 42 -0.37 -10.58 -2.45
CA ASP A 42 0.78 -9.72 -2.18
C ASP A 42 1.28 -9.03 -3.46
N GLY A 43 2.32 -8.21 -3.32
CA GLY A 43 2.89 -7.49 -4.46
C GLY A 43 3.58 -8.37 -5.50
N ASN A 44 3.79 -9.64 -5.21
CA ASN A 44 4.33 -10.62 -6.16
C ASN A 44 3.24 -11.40 -6.90
N GLY A 45 1.96 -11.09 -6.63
CA GLY A 45 0.82 -11.81 -7.20
C GLY A 45 0.52 -13.14 -6.51
N VAL A 46 1.05 -13.34 -5.31
CA VAL A 46 0.81 -14.57 -4.54
C VAL A 46 -0.44 -14.37 -3.67
N SER A 47 -1.42 -15.28 -3.82
CA SER A 47 -2.63 -15.29 -3.01
C SER A 47 -2.29 -15.41 -1.52
N LEU A 48 -2.98 -14.65 -0.69
CA LEU A 48 -2.85 -14.74 0.77
C LEU A 48 -3.54 -15.97 1.35
N GLY A 49 -4.25 -16.73 0.52
CA GLY A 49 -4.95 -17.95 0.90
C GLY A 49 -6.46 -17.78 0.97
N ASP A 50 -7.10 -18.74 1.61
CA ASP A 50 -8.56 -18.79 1.75
C ASP A 50 -8.96 -18.66 3.22
N TYR A 51 -10.15 -18.12 3.45
CA TYR A 51 -10.75 -18.09 4.77
C TYR A 51 -11.30 -19.47 5.16
N SER A 52 -11.24 -19.77 6.47
CA SER A 52 -11.94 -20.94 7.02
C SER A 52 -13.46 -20.78 6.86
N PRO A 53 -14.24 -21.90 6.86
CA PRO A 53 -15.70 -21.83 6.79
C PRO A 53 -16.33 -20.96 7.89
N VAL A 54 -15.77 -20.98 9.09
CA VAL A 54 -16.25 -20.16 10.21
C VAL A 54 -16.03 -18.66 9.91
N THR A 55 -14.85 -18.31 9.43
CA THR A 55 -14.53 -16.93 9.05
C THR A 55 -15.41 -16.43 7.92
N ILE A 56 -15.68 -17.28 6.91
CA ILE A 56 -16.61 -16.96 5.82
C ILE A 56 -17.99 -16.62 6.37
N ALA A 57 -18.53 -17.42 7.30
CA ALA A 57 -19.84 -17.17 7.91
C ALA A 57 -19.87 -15.82 8.64
N ILE A 58 -18.83 -15.49 9.40
CA ILE A 58 -18.72 -14.22 10.12
C ILE A 58 -18.66 -13.05 9.14
N LYS A 59 -17.84 -13.15 8.12
CA LYS A 59 -17.67 -12.09 7.11
C LYS A 59 -18.94 -11.86 6.30
N LYS A 60 -19.68 -12.90 5.96
CA LYS A 60 -20.98 -12.76 5.32
C LYS A 60 -21.97 -11.94 6.15
N ARG A 61 -22.01 -12.17 7.46
CA ARG A 61 -22.86 -11.38 8.37
C ARG A 61 -22.45 -9.90 8.40
N LYS A 62 -21.16 -9.61 8.25
CA LYS A 62 -20.63 -8.25 8.24
C LYS A 62 -20.71 -7.59 6.85
N GLY A 63 -21.13 -8.32 5.82
CA GLY A 63 -21.15 -7.80 4.45
C GLY A 63 -19.75 -7.62 3.84
N GLN A 64 -18.78 -8.38 4.32
CA GLN A 64 -17.38 -8.30 3.86
C GLN A 64 -17.09 -9.37 2.80
N PRO A 65 -16.09 -9.15 1.92
CA PRO A 65 -15.68 -10.15 0.95
C PRO A 65 -15.27 -11.47 1.60
N THR A 66 -15.64 -12.60 0.97
CA THR A 66 -15.37 -13.95 1.47
C THR A 66 -14.53 -14.79 0.52
N ASP A 67 -14.33 -14.31 -0.70
CA ASP A 67 -13.62 -15.01 -1.78
C ASP A 67 -12.13 -14.77 -1.81
N ARG A 68 -11.64 -13.90 -0.94
CA ARG A 68 -10.22 -13.54 -0.82
C ARG A 68 -9.90 -12.97 0.54
N ILE A 69 -8.65 -13.08 0.97
CA ILE A 69 -8.15 -12.45 2.19
C ILE A 69 -7.79 -11.00 1.88
N THR A 70 -8.46 -10.05 2.54
CA THR A 70 -8.26 -8.61 2.31
C THR A 70 -7.42 -7.93 3.39
N LEU A 71 -7.21 -8.57 4.54
CA LEU A 71 -6.63 -7.99 5.76
C LEU A 71 -7.40 -6.77 6.26
N LYS A 72 -8.67 -6.63 5.86
CA LYS A 72 -9.55 -5.56 6.29
C LYS A 72 -10.74 -6.12 7.06
N ASP A 73 -10.64 -6.10 8.38
CA ASP A 73 -11.73 -6.46 9.28
C ASP A 73 -12.32 -5.21 9.93
N THR A 74 -11.65 -4.65 10.92
CA THR A 74 -12.04 -3.38 11.56
C THR A 74 -11.60 -2.15 10.78
N GLY A 75 -10.63 -2.32 9.89
CA GLY A 75 -9.99 -1.22 9.14
C GLY A 75 -8.75 -0.65 9.84
N GLU A 76 -8.41 -1.11 11.02
CA GLU A 76 -7.27 -0.56 11.78
C GLU A 76 -5.93 -0.74 11.06
N PHE A 77 -5.69 -1.91 10.45
CA PHE A 77 -4.49 -2.13 9.65
C PHE A 77 -4.40 -1.13 8.49
N TYR A 78 -5.48 -0.94 7.73
CA TYR A 78 -5.52 -0.01 6.61
C TYR A 78 -5.31 1.44 7.05
N LYS A 79 -5.89 1.85 8.18
CA LYS A 79 -5.71 3.20 8.72
C LYS A 79 -4.28 3.48 9.19
N SER A 80 -3.51 2.44 9.46
CA SER A 80 -2.14 2.57 9.97
C SER A 80 -1.09 2.75 8.89
N TYR A 81 -1.44 2.66 7.60
CA TYR A 81 -0.50 2.86 6.50
C TYR A 81 0.11 4.26 6.56
N PHE A 82 1.41 4.32 6.37
CA PHE A 82 2.12 5.59 6.26
C PHE A 82 3.27 5.50 5.26
N ILE A 83 3.64 6.66 4.73
CA ILE A 83 4.71 6.84 3.76
C ILE A 83 5.82 7.66 4.38
N VAL A 84 7.06 7.23 4.20
CA VAL A 84 8.27 7.98 4.54
C VAL A 84 9.02 8.28 3.25
N ALA A 85 9.12 9.57 2.91
CA ALA A 85 9.88 10.01 1.75
C ALA A 85 11.38 10.03 2.07
N TYR A 86 12.18 9.66 1.10
CA TYR A 86 13.63 9.85 1.12
C TYR A 86 14.11 10.32 -0.26
N THR A 87 15.39 10.66 -0.35
CA THR A 87 15.97 11.09 -1.63
C THR A 87 15.86 9.98 -2.67
N GLY A 88 15.08 10.22 -3.73
CA GLY A 88 14.90 9.29 -4.84
C GLY A 88 13.78 8.27 -4.68
N GLY A 89 13.03 8.27 -3.56
CA GLY A 89 11.97 7.31 -3.41
C GLY A 89 11.18 7.42 -2.12
N PHE A 90 10.53 6.33 -1.75
CA PHE A 90 9.77 6.27 -0.52
C PHE A 90 9.71 4.85 0.07
N VAL A 91 9.34 4.80 1.32
CA VAL A 91 9.06 3.56 2.05
C VAL A 91 7.60 3.61 2.48
N VAL A 92 6.90 2.50 2.32
CA VAL A 92 5.57 2.31 2.89
C VAL A 92 5.66 1.33 4.06
N ASP A 93 4.95 1.63 5.13
CA ASP A 93 4.84 0.74 6.29
C ASP A 93 3.45 0.85 6.92
N ALA A 94 3.14 -0.05 7.82
CA ALA A 94 1.88 -0.09 8.54
C ALA A 94 2.06 -0.81 9.88
N ASP A 95 1.17 -0.55 10.81
CA ASP A 95 1.10 -1.33 12.06
C ASP A 95 0.39 -2.65 11.79
N ASP A 96 1.13 -3.73 11.83
CA ASP A 96 0.66 -5.07 11.53
C ASP A 96 0.15 -5.84 12.75
N LEU A 97 0.11 -5.21 13.91
CA LEU A 97 -0.39 -5.83 15.12
C LEU A 97 -1.92 -5.98 15.05
N LYS A 98 -2.38 -7.22 15.16
CA LYS A 98 -3.80 -7.55 15.28
C LYS A 98 -4.09 -8.05 16.68
N ASP A 99 -4.99 -7.36 17.38
CA ASP A 99 -5.48 -7.74 18.69
C ASP A 99 -7.00 -7.91 18.62
N ASP A 100 -7.48 -9.13 18.84
CA ASP A 100 -8.91 -9.46 18.84
C ASP A 100 -9.50 -9.56 20.25
N GLY A 101 -8.75 -9.16 21.28
CA GLY A 101 -9.14 -9.25 22.68
C GLY A 101 -8.84 -10.60 23.33
N THR A 102 -8.50 -11.63 22.56
CA THR A 102 -8.16 -12.96 23.04
C THR A 102 -6.72 -13.33 22.73
N SER A 103 -6.19 -12.86 21.63
CA SER A 103 -4.81 -13.07 21.19
C SER A 103 -4.30 -11.89 20.40
N THR A 104 -2.98 -11.74 20.39
CA THR A 104 -2.30 -10.77 19.52
C THR A 104 -1.49 -11.51 18.46
N THR A 105 -1.59 -11.06 17.22
CA THR A 105 -0.84 -11.63 16.10
C THR A 105 -0.22 -10.51 15.27
N ARG A 106 0.87 -10.84 14.59
CA ARG A 106 1.50 -9.96 13.61
C ARG A 106 1.12 -10.40 12.20
N LEU A 107 0.48 -9.54 11.44
CA LEU A 107 0.05 -9.86 10.07
C LEU A 107 1.25 -10.17 9.17
N PHE A 108 2.36 -9.45 9.34
CA PHE A 108 3.55 -9.71 8.52
C PHE A 108 4.25 -11.03 8.87
N ASN A 109 4.07 -11.56 10.07
CA ASN A 109 4.56 -12.90 10.42
C ASN A 109 3.77 -13.99 9.70
N GLN A 110 2.48 -13.74 9.46
CA GLN A 110 1.59 -14.69 8.81
C GLN A 110 1.62 -14.59 7.28
N TYR A 111 1.61 -13.37 6.76
CA TYR A 111 1.45 -13.10 5.32
C TYR A 111 2.68 -12.50 4.65
N GLY A 112 3.69 -12.09 5.42
CA GLY A 112 4.85 -11.35 4.94
C GLY A 112 4.55 -9.85 4.75
N ASP A 113 5.60 -9.04 4.70
CA ASP A 113 5.47 -7.61 4.42
C ASP A 113 5.32 -7.28 2.93
N ASP A 114 5.44 -8.28 2.06
CA ASP A 114 5.13 -8.16 0.63
C ASP A 114 3.67 -7.78 0.36
N VAL A 115 2.80 -7.85 1.36
CA VAL A 115 1.43 -7.32 1.28
C VAL A 115 1.40 -5.80 1.07
N LEU A 116 2.46 -5.10 1.45
CA LEU A 116 2.63 -3.66 1.22
C LEU A 116 3.24 -3.34 -0.14
N LYS A 117 3.79 -4.35 -0.83
CA LYS A 117 4.50 -4.16 -2.10
C LYS A 117 3.52 -3.93 -3.24
N PRO A 118 3.75 -2.93 -4.11
CA PRO A 118 2.96 -2.77 -5.32
C PRO A 118 3.24 -3.90 -6.32
N ASN A 119 2.21 -4.37 -6.98
CA ASN A 119 2.35 -5.24 -8.14
C ASN A 119 2.70 -4.40 -9.39
N ILE A 120 2.93 -5.07 -10.52
CA ILE A 120 3.34 -4.43 -11.78
C ILE A 120 2.32 -3.37 -12.22
N GLU A 121 1.04 -3.66 -12.14
CA GLU A 121 -0.03 -2.73 -12.52
C GLU A 121 -0.02 -1.48 -11.62
N THR A 122 0.13 -1.67 -10.32
CA THR A 122 0.20 -0.57 -9.35
C THR A 122 1.46 0.26 -9.54
N ILE A 123 2.61 -0.36 -9.80
CA ILE A 123 3.86 0.35 -10.14
C ILE A 123 3.66 1.24 -11.36
N GLN A 124 3.00 0.75 -12.39
CA GLN A 124 2.73 1.54 -13.59
C GLN A 124 1.90 2.79 -13.26
N LYS A 125 0.86 2.65 -12.45
CA LYS A 125 0.03 3.78 -12.01
C LYS A 125 0.83 4.79 -11.18
N ILE A 126 1.71 4.31 -10.30
CA ILE A 126 2.61 5.15 -9.51
C ILE A 126 3.53 5.94 -10.43
N ASN A 127 4.16 5.27 -11.39
CA ASN A 127 5.06 5.93 -12.34
C ASN A 127 4.35 7.00 -13.16
N GLU A 128 3.15 6.72 -13.66
CA GLU A 128 2.35 7.69 -14.40
C GLU A 128 2.03 8.93 -13.54
N TYR A 129 1.67 8.75 -12.28
CA TYR A 129 1.43 9.85 -11.36
C TYR A 129 2.66 10.73 -11.16
N TYR A 130 3.82 10.12 -10.91
CA TYR A 130 5.05 10.87 -10.70
C TYR A 130 5.49 11.61 -11.96
N VAL A 131 5.36 11.01 -13.13
CA VAL A 131 5.67 11.69 -14.41
C VAL A 131 4.81 12.94 -14.57
N GLU A 132 3.52 12.86 -14.33
CA GLU A 132 2.62 14.01 -14.40
C GLU A 132 3.01 15.09 -13.39
N LYS A 133 3.32 14.72 -12.16
CA LYS A 133 3.74 15.66 -11.11
C LYS A 133 5.07 16.32 -11.41
N ILE A 134 6.03 15.58 -11.95
CA ILE A 134 7.33 16.13 -12.36
C ILE A 134 7.13 17.14 -13.50
N ILE A 135 6.28 16.83 -14.48
CA ILE A 135 5.97 17.77 -15.57
C ILE A 135 5.33 19.05 -15.03
N GLU A 136 4.36 18.95 -14.13
CA GLU A 136 3.74 20.11 -13.49
C GLU A 136 4.76 20.94 -12.71
N TYR A 137 5.65 20.28 -11.98
CA TYR A 137 6.71 20.94 -11.21
C TYR A 137 7.67 21.72 -12.12
N ILE A 138 8.12 21.09 -13.20
CA ILE A 138 9.00 21.73 -14.18
C ILE A 138 8.30 22.91 -14.85
N ALA A 139 7.04 22.74 -15.24
CA ALA A 139 6.27 23.82 -15.87
C ALA A 139 6.12 25.03 -14.94
N PHE A 140 5.90 24.80 -13.64
CA PHE A 140 5.77 25.87 -12.65
C PHE A 140 7.05 26.70 -12.54
N PHE A 141 8.24 26.08 -12.60
CA PHE A 141 9.51 26.77 -12.41
C PHE A 141 10.11 27.35 -13.70
N PHE A 142 9.75 26.81 -14.87
CA PHE A 142 10.41 27.17 -16.13
C PHE A 142 9.50 27.81 -17.18
N LEU A 143 8.24 27.90 -16.89
CA LEU A 143 7.25 28.55 -17.75
C LEU A 143 6.52 29.66 -17.00
#